data_df2916ae565e6805b069b90837b5cfe5
#
_entry.id   df2916ae565e6805b069b90837b5cfe5
#
_cell.length_a   1.000
_cell.length_b   1.000
_cell.length_c   1.000
_cell.angle_alpha   90.00
_cell.angle_beta   90.00
_cell.angle_gamma   90.00
#
_symmetry.space_group_name_H-M   'P 1'
#
loop_
_entity.id
_entity.type
_entity.pdbx_description
1 polymer ?
#
loop_
_entity_poly.entity_id
_entity_poly.type
_entity_poly.pdbx_seq_one_letter_code
_entity_poly.pdbx_strand_id
1 'polypeptide(L)'
;MTVWEELKARGLIAQVTDEDEIKEMVNNGKATFYIGFDPTADSLHVGHFMALCLMKRLQMAGNRPIALLGGGTGMIGDPSGRTDMRQMLTKETIQHNIDGFKQQMSRFIDFSDGKALMVNNADWLMNLNYVELLREVGAHFSVNRMLTAECYKQRMERGLSFLEFNYMIMQSYDFYMLYQKYGCNMQFGGDDQWSNMLGGTELIRRKLGKDAYAMTITLLLNSEGKKMGKTQSGAVWLDPNKTSPFDFYQYWRNVDDADVIKCMRLLTFLPLEEIDEMAKWEGSELNKAKEILAYQLTELVHGEEEAKKAQEGARALFSGADTSHMPTTELSEEDFDKEGKIDLITLLVKAELVPSRSEGRRAIQQGGVSIDGEKLTDIYHTVEKDAFAGDGIVLKRGKKKFKKICVK
;
A
#
# COMPACT_ATOMS: atom_id res chain seq x y z
N MET A 1 13.54 -12.54 21.93
CA MET A 1 13.94 -11.49 20.97
C MET A 1 13.19 -10.22 21.34
N THR A 2 13.86 -9.09 21.48
CA THR A 2 13.23 -7.79 21.67
C THR A 2 12.62 -7.28 20.37
N VAL A 3 11.69 -6.29 20.45
CA VAL A 3 11.10 -5.72 19.21
C VAL A 3 12.17 -5.07 18.31
N TRP A 4 13.18 -4.43 18.89
CA TRP A 4 14.28 -3.87 18.13
C TRP A 4 15.09 -4.93 17.34
N GLU A 5 15.41 -6.04 18.02
CA GLU A 5 16.10 -7.16 17.39
C GLU A 5 15.26 -7.77 16.26
N GLU A 6 13.94 -7.88 16.48
CA GLU A 6 13.02 -8.34 15.45
C GLU A 6 12.97 -7.40 14.24
N LEU A 7 12.89 -6.09 14.45
CA LEU A 7 12.93 -5.11 13.35
C LEU A 7 14.22 -5.22 12.53
N LYS A 8 15.37 -5.38 13.20
CA LYS A 8 16.67 -5.60 12.53
C LYS A 8 16.70 -6.91 11.75
N ALA A 9 16.31 -8.02 12.36
CA ALA A 9 16.31 -9.34 11.74
C ALA A 9 15.37 -9.44 10.54
N ARG A 10 14.26 -8.69 10.56
CA ARG A 10 13.34 -8.58 9.44
C ARG A 10 13.85 -7.66 8.32
N GLY A 11 14.90 -6.86 8.55
CA GLY A 11 15.42 -5.90 7.58
C GLY A 11 14.55 -4.65 7.42
N LEU A 12 13.81 -4.26 8.45
CA LEU A 12 12.90 -3.12 8.42
C LEU A 12 13.61 -1.79 8.61
N ILE A 13 14.72 -1.74 9.34
CA ILE A 13 15.42 -0.49 9.69
C ILE A 13 16.33 -0.05 8.55
N ALA A 14 16.20 1.20 8.10
CA ALA A 14 17.08 1.80 7.10
C ALA A 14 18.03 2.85 7.74
N GLN A 15 17.50 3.91 8.32
CA GLN A 15 18.27 4.97 8.96
C GLN A 15 17.66 5.30 10.33
N VAL A 16 18.51 5.75 11.26
CA VAL A 16 18.12 6.17 12.62
C VAL A 16 18.90 7.39 13.04
N THR A 17 18.31 8.28 13.83
CA THR A 17 19.00 9.44 14.40
C THR A 17 19.87 9.07 15.59
N ASP A 18 19.39 8.14 16.42
CA ASP A 18 20.09 7.62 17.61
C ASP A 18 19.63 6.19 17.86
N GLU A 19 20.52 5.22 17.63
CA GLU A 19 20.17 3.80 17.73
C GLU A 19 19.88 3.37 19.17
N ASP A 20 20.67 3.84 20.13
CA ASP A 20 20.58 3.40 21.51
C ASP A 20 19.30 3.92 22.18
N GLU A 21 18.99 5.19 21.98
CA GLU A 21 17.79 5.83 22.52
C GLU A 21 16.51 5.25 21.89
N ILE A 22 16.47 5.08 20.55
CA ILE A 22 15.33 4.50 19.86
C ILE A 22 15.11 3.06 20.35
N LYS A 23 16.17 2.25 20.43
CA LYS A 23 16.15 0.88 20.92
C LYS A 23 15.59 0.81 22.35
N GLU A 24 16.09 1.64 23.25
CA GLU A 24 15.62 1.71 24.64
C GLU A 24 14.12 2.02 24.70
N MET A 25 13.66 3.02 23.94
CA MET A 25 12.27 3.44 23.95
C MET A 25 11.32 2.39 23.37
N VAL A 26 11.63 1.84 22.18
CA VAL A 26 10.72 0.86 21.53
C VAL A 26 10.66 -0.47 22.27
N ASN A 27 11.75 -0.91 22.90
CA ASN A 27 11.78 -2.17 23.67
C ASN A 27 11.02 -2.07 24.98
N ASN A 28 10.87 -0.87 25.55
CA ASN A 28 10.23 -0.64 26.84
C ASN A 28 8.82 -0.04 26.74
N GLY A 29 8.26 0.03 25.53
CA GLY A 29 6.92 0.61 25.32
C GLY A 29 6.83 2.11 25.62
N LYS A 30 7.94 2.84 25.55
CA LYS A 30 8.03 4.27 25.88
C LYS A 30 7.89 5.18 24.64
N ALA A 31 7.87 4.60 23.43
CA ALA A 31 7.71 5.39 22.24
C ALA A 31 6.25 5.77 22.00
N THR A 32 5.98 7.08 21.98
CA THR A 32 4.81 7.63 21.31
C THR A 32 5.29 8.14 19.95
N PHE A 33 4.90 7.49 18.89
CA PHE A 33 5.44 7.74 17.56
C PHE A 33 4.35 8.00 16.53
N TYR A 34 4.68 8.71 15.46
CA TYR A 34 3.74 8.92 14.37
C TYR A 34 4.29 8.49 13.01
N ILE A 35 3.36 8.14 12.13
CA ILE A 35 3.56 8.02 10.70
C ILE A 35 2.50 8.87 10.00
N GLY A 36 2.92 9.68 9.02
CA GLY A 36 2.05 10.52 8.22
C GLY A 36 1.51 9.81 6.98
N PHE A 37 0.26 10.07 6.66
CA PHE A 37 -0.44 9.51 5.50
C PHE A 37 -1.18 10.63 4.77
N ASP A 38 -0.65 11.07 3.64
CA ASP A 38 -1.32 12.04 2.78
C ASP A 38 -2.44 11.35 1.98
N PRO A 39 -3.69 11.83 2.09
CA PRO A 39 -4.87 11.19 1.50
C PRO A 39 -4.98 11.49 0.00
N THR A 40 -4.03 11.01 -0.79
CA THR A 40 -3.95 11.25 -2.24
C THR A 40 -4.86 10.36 -3.08
N ALA A 41 -5.55 9.40 -2.44
CA ALA A 41 -6.58 8.54 -2.99
C ALA A 41 -7.56 8.14 -1.88
N ASP A 42 -8.73 7.64 -2.25
CA ASP A 42 -9.79 7.20 -1.34
C ASP A 42 -9.52 5.84 -0.66
N SER A 43 -8.38 5.21 -0.97
CA SER A 43 -7.93 3.97 -0.35
C SER A 43 -6.43 3.96 -0.12
N LEU A 44 -6.02 3.26 0.94
CA LEU A 44 -4.64 2.81 1.12
C LEU A 44 -4.31 1.72 0.08
N HIS A 45 -3.04 1.56 -0.22
CA HIS A 45 -2.54 0.54 -1.14
C HIS A 45 -1.30 -0.16 -0.56
N VAL A 46 -0.79 -1.18 -1.21
CA VAL A 46 0.38 -1.98 -0.78
C VAL A 46 1.60 -1.10 -0.42
N GLY A 47 1.76 0.08 -1.04
CA GLY A 47 2.84 1.01 -0.66
C GLY A 47 2.74 1.55 0.77
N HIS A 48 1.54 1.60 1.36
CA HIS A 48 1.34 2.00 2.76
C HIS A 48 1.39 0.80 3.73
N PHE A 49 1.28 -0.42 3.20
CA PHE A 49 1.11 -1.63 3.98
C PHE A 49 2.27 -1.85 4.96
N MET A 50 3.49 -1.60 4.52
CA MET A 50 4.68 -1.78 5.36
C MET A 50 4.68 -0.83 6.57
N ALA A 51 4.24 0.41 6.37
CA ALA A 51 4.08 1.37 7.46
C ALA A 51 3.01 0.92 8.47
N LEU A 52 1.89 0.39 7.98
CA LEU A 52 0.83 -0.17 8.85
C LEU A 52 1.30 -1.39 9.62
N CYS A 53 2.07 -2.30 9.00
CA CYS A 53 2.67 -3.45 9.67
C CYS A 53 3.67 -3.03 10.75
N LEU A 54 4.48 -1.99 10.49
CA LEU A 54 5.37 -1.42 11.50
C LEU A 54 4.58 -0.86 12.68
N MET A 55 3.55 -0.04 12.42
CA MET A 55 2.71 0.53 13.48
C MET A 55 2.09 -0.55 14.34
N LYS A 56 1.51 -1.58 13.73
CA LYS A 56 0.92 -2.73 14.43
C LYS A 56 1.95 -3.46 15.30
N ARG A 57 3.14 -3.73 14.74
CA ARG A 57 4.21 -4.43 15.44
C ARG A 57 4.70 -3.67 16.67
N LEU A 58 4.91 -2.38 16.53
CA LEU A 58 5.32 -1.52 17.65
C LEU A 58 4.20 -1.36 18.70
N GLN A 59 2.94 -1.30 18.25
CA GLN A 59 1.80 -1.31 19.17
C GLN A 59 1.71 -2.61 19.99
N MET A 60 1.91 -3.75 19.35
CA MET A 60 1.96 -5.06 20.04
C MET A 60 3.10 -5.12 21.07
N ALA A 61 4.17 -4.38 20.89
CA ALA A 61 5.27 -4.23 21.83
C ALA A 61 5.02 -3.15 22.91
N GLY A 62 3.80 -2.62 23.01
CA GLY A 62 3.39 -1.65 24.02
C GLY A 62 3.64 -0.18 23.67
N ASN A 63 4.15 0.14 22.48
CA ASN A 63 4.33 1.51 22.04
C ASN A 63 3.03 2.11 21.54
N ARG A 64 2.92 3.44 21.55
CA ARG A 64 1.71 4.18 21.19
C ARG A 64 1.81 4.82 19.82
N PRO A 65 1.17 4.27 18.78
CA PRO A 65 1.16 4.86 17.45
C PRO A 65 0.19 6.04 17.32
N ILE A 66 0.59 7.00 16.51
CA ILE A 66 -0.27 8.09 16.02
C ILE A 66 -0.32 8.00 14.49
N ALA A 67 -1.49 7.74 13.94
CA ALA A 67 -1.74 7.86 12.51
C ALA A 67 -2.06 9.33 12.21
N LEU A 68 -1.12 10.05 11.58
CA LEU A 68 -1.32 11.43 11.18
C LEU A 68 -1.89 11.50 9.76
N LEU A 69 -3.13 11.97 9.65
CA LEU A 69 -3.80 12.17 8.38
C LEU A 69 -3.44 13.55 7.81
N GLY A 70 -2.94 13.57 6.60
CA GLY A 70 -2.46 14.77 5.93
C GLY A 70 -3.57 15.62 5.32
N GLY A 71 -4.56 16.08 6.12
CA GLY A 71 -5.63 16.95 5.63
C GLY A 71 -5.15 18.33 5.17
N GLY A 72 -4.11 18.85 5.81
CA GLY A 72 -3.43 20.08 5.41
C GLY A 72 -2.32 19.83 4.40
N THR A 73 -1.41 18.91 4.68
CA THR A 73 -0.28 18.58 3.81
C THR A 73 -0.72 17.98 2.47
N GLY A 74 -1.81 17.23 2.44
CA GLY A 74 -2.40 16.68 1.22
C GLY A 74 -2.89 17.75 0.22
N MET A 75 -3.14 18.98 0.68
CA MET A 75 -3.46 20.12 -0.22
C MET A 75 -2.23 20.66 -0.95
N ILE A 76 -1.02 20.38 -0.42
CA ILE A 76 0.25 20.85 -0.96
C ILE A 76 0.89 19.76 -1.81
N GLY A 77 1.05 18.57 -1.24
CA GLY A 77 1.65 17.38 -1.85
C GLY A 77 3.15 17.28 -1.64
N ASP A 78 3.57 16.15 -1.09
CA ASP A 78 4.96 15.80 -0.82
C ASP A 78 5.77 15.64 -2.11
N PRO A 79 6.89 16.39 -2.31
CA PRO A 79 7.77 16.25 -3.46
C PRO A 79 8.73 15.05 -3.35
N SER A 80 8.88 14.43 -2.18
CA SER A 80 9.88 13.39 -1.91
C SER A 80 9.72 12.18 -2.83
N GLY A 81 10.83 11.73 -3.43
CA GLY A 81 10.86 10.56 -4.31
C GLY A 81 10.02 10.68 -5.59
N ARG A 82 9.76 11.90 -6.07
CA ARG A 82 8.97 12.18 -7.27
C ARG A 82 9.70 13.06 -8.26
N THR A 83 9.33 12.93 -9.52
CA THR A 83 9.81 13.76 -10.61
C THR A 83 8.84 14.88 -11.01
N ASP A 84 7.54 14.70 -10.73
CA ASP A 84 6.48 15.61 -11.14
C ASP A 84 5.67 16.09 -9.94
N MET A 85 5.11 17.31 -10.04
CA MET A 85 4.23 17.89 -9.03
C MET A 85 2.95 17.04 -8.87
N ARG A 86 2.44 16.93 -7.64
CA ARG A 86 1.17 16.27 -7.37
C ARG A 86 0.01 17.10 -7.91
N GLN A 87 -1.06 16.43 -8.31
CA GLN A 87 -2.32 17.08 -8.60
C GLN A 87 -2.91 17.64 -7.32
N MET A 88 -3.34 18.90 -7.36
CA MET A 88 -4.02 19.52 -6.21
C MET A 88 -5.43 18.95 -6.05
N LEU A 89 -5.74 18.52 -4.84
CA LEU A 89 -7.03 17.96 -4.47
C LEU A 89 -7.90 19.03 -3.79
N THR A 90 -9.23 18.92 -3.91
CA THR A 90 -10.14 19.78 -3.16
C THR A 90 -10.25 19.31 -1.70
N LYS A 91 -10.74 20.19 -0.81
CA LYS A 91 -10.96 19.84 0.61
C LYS A 91 -11.95 18.68 0.76
N GLU A 92 -12.99 18.65 -0.05
CA GLU A 92 -14.02 17.63 -0.06
C GLU A 92 -13.43 16.27 -0.46
N THR A 93 -12.61 16.25 -1.50
CA THR A 93 -11.90 15.03 -1.95
C THR A 93 -10.95 14.53 -0.86
N ILE A 94 -10.19 15.42 -0.24
CA ILE A 94 -9.28 15.08 0.86
C ILE A 94 -10.05 14.48 2.04
N GLN A 95 -11.19 15.09 2.43
CA GLN A 95 -12.01 14.57 3.53
C GLN A 95 -12.59 13.20 3.21
N HIS A 96 -13.10 12.99 1.99
CA HIS A 96 -13.59 11.70 1.54
C HIS A 96 -12.49 10.62 1.63
N ASN A 97 -11.28 10.94 1.16
CA ASN A 97 -10.14 10.03 1.21
C ASN A 97 -9.71 9.72 2.66
N ILE A 98 -9.73 10.72 3.54
CA ILE A 98 -9.46 10.55 4.98
C ILE A 98 -10.42 9.53 5.60
N ASP A 99 -11.71 9.61 5.29
CA ASP A 99 -12.71 8.70 5.86
C ASP A 99 -12.49 7.25 5.40
N GLY A 100 -12.07 7.05 4.15
CA GLY A 100 -11.61 5.74 3.66
C GLY A 100 -10.38 5.23 4.41
N PHE A 101 -9.38 6.08 4.65
CA PHE A 101 -8.17 5.71 5.40
C PHE A 101 -8.48 5.29 6.84
N LYS A 102 -9.35 6.03 7.53
CA LYS A 102 -9.76 5.73 8.91
C LYS A 102 -10.33 4.31 9.04
N GLN A 103 -11.23 3.95 8.13
CA GLN A 103 -11.87 2.64 8.13
C GLN A 103 -10.85 1.52 7.90
N GLN A 104 -9.90 1.71 6.98
CA GLN A 104 -8.91 0.71 6.65
C GLN A 104 -7.85 0.57 7.75
N MET A 105 -7.36 1.69 8.31
CA MET A 105 -6.35 1.66 9.39
C MET A 105 -6.86 0.97 10.65
N SER A 106 -8.14 1.08 10.96
CA SER A 106 -8.75 0.45 12.15
C SER A 106 -8.74 -1.09 12.09
N ARG A 107 -8.44 -1.69 10.95
CA ARG A 107 -8.22 -3.14 10.82
C ARG A 107 -6.83 -3.57 11.29
N PHE A 108 -5.86 -2.65 11.25
CA PHE A 108 -4.48 -2.91 11.62
C PHE A 108 -4.15 -2.46 13.03
N ILE A 109 -4.66 -1.30 13.42
CA ILE A 109 -4.30 -0.57 14.62
C ILE A 109 -5.50 -0.54 15.57
N ASP A 110 -5.25 -0.86 16.83
CA ASP A 110 -6.25 -0.73 17.89
C ASP A 110 -6.26 0.71 18.42
N PHE A 111 -7.30 1.47 18.06
CA PHE A 111 -7.53 2.84 18.50
C PHE A 111 -8.38 2.94 19.77
N SER A 112 -8.78 1.81 20.38
CA SER A 112 -9.57 1.82 21.60
C SER A 112 -8.75 2.34 22.79
N ASP A 113 -9.42 2.93 23.76
CA ASP A 113 -8.86 3.32 25.06
C ASP A 113 -7.57 4.16 24.99
N GLY A 114 -7.35 4.89 23.89
CA GLY A 114 -6.17 5.71 23.70
C GLY A 114 -4.87 4.92 23.44
N LYS A 115 -4.95 3.62 23.12
CA LYS A 115 -3.81 2.78 22.74
C LYS A 115 -3.13 3.27 21.44
N ALA A 116 -3.87 3.93 20.59
CA ALA A 116 -3.39 4.67 19.43
C ALA A 116 -4.20 5.94 19.23
N LEU A 117 -3.69 6.87 18.46
CA LEU A 117 -4.41 8.08 18.06
C LEU A 117 -4.51 8.18 16.55
N MET A 118 -5.59 8.78 16.10
CA MET A 118 -5.77 9.21 14.72
C MET A 118 -6.00 10.71 14.72
N VAL A 119 -5.10 11.46 14.09
CA VAL A 119 -5.03 12.93 14.17
C VAL A 119 -4.97 13.50 12.76
N ASN A 120 -5.63 14.62 12.53
CA ASN A 120 -5.60 15.33 11.24
C ASN A 120 -4.77 16.62 11.37
N ASN A 121 -3.73 16.77 10.55
CA ASN A 121 -2.90 17.98 10.60
C ASN A 121 -3.60 19.25 10.07
N ALA A 122 -4.74 19.11 9.41
CA ALA A 122 -5.60 20.26 9.08
C ALA A 122 -6.04 21.04 10.34
N ASP A 123 -6.14 20.38 11.50
CA ASP A 123 -6.57 21.00 12.77
C ASP A 123 -5.66 22.16 13.21
N TRP A 124 -4.40 22.12 12.81
CA TRP A 124 -3.45 23.22 13.10
C TRP A 124 -2.92 23.90 11.84
N LEU A 125 -2.70 23.21 10.72
CA LEU A 125 -2.13 23.81 9.52
C LEU A 125 -3.08 24.81 8.84
N MET A 126 -4.39 24.52 8.85
CA MET A 126 -5.38 25.36 8.15
C MET A 126 -5.65 26.70 8.84
N ASN A 127 -5.30 26.83 10.11
CA ASN A 127 -5.54 28.03 10.92
C ASN A 127 -4.24 28.81 11.21
N LEU A 128 -3.12 28.46 10.57
CA LEU A 128 -1.85 29.14 10.78
C LEU A 128 -1.86 30.54 10.17
N ASN A 129 -1.44 31.52 10.95
CA ASN A 129 -1.09 32.83 10.42
C ASN A 129 0.25 32.72 9.68
N TYR A 130 0.28 33.12 8.42
CA TYR A 130 1.47 32.99 7.57
C TYR A 130 2.69 33.74 8.11
N VAL A 131 2.48 34.98 8.59
CA VAL A 131 3.58 35.82 9.12
C VAL A 131 4.13 35.21 10.42
N GLU A 132 3.25 34.74 11.30
CA GLU A 132 3.65 34.06 12.53
C GLU A 132 4.42 32.77 12.24
N LEU A 133 3.96 31.96 11.29
CA LEU A 133 4.67 30.77 10.87
C LEU A 133 6.08 31.07 10.38
N LEU A 134 6.25 32.08 9.52
CA LEU A 134 7.57 32.48 9.03
C LEU A 134 8.48 32.95 10.17
N ARG A 135 7.95 33.71 11.12
CA ARG A 135 8.70 34.24 12.24
C ARG A 135 9.09 33.16 13.26
N GLU A 136 8.13 32.32 13.64
CA GLU A 136 8.28 31.38 14.75
C GLU A 136 8.88 30.02 14.30
N VAL A 137 8.67 29.64 13.07
CA VAL A 137 9.11 28.35 12.52
C VAL A 137 10.13 28.56 11.41
N GLY A 138 9.82 29.38 10.43
CA GLY A 138 10.69 29.65 9.27
C GLY A 138 12.07 30.13 9.65
N ALA A 139 12.20 30.93 10.73
CA ALA A 139 13.50 31.40 11.25
C ALA A 139 14.47 30.26 11.66
N HIS A 140 13.96 29.05 11.88
CA HIS A 140 14.78 27.89 12.22
C HIS A 140 15.26 27.08 11.01
N PHE A 141 14.82 27.44 9.80
CA PHE A 141 15.18 26.75 8.56
C PHE A 141 16.12 27.59 7.69
N SER A 142 17.19 26.98 7.21
CA SER A 142 18.09 27.60 6.25
C SER A 142 17.74 27.15 4.84
N VAL A 143 17.38 28.07 3.96
CA VAL A 143 17.09 27.78 2.54
C VAL A 143 18.23 27.03 1.88
N ASN A 144 19.49 27.46 2.10
CA ASN A 144 20.65 26.79 1.52
C ASN A 144 20.74 25.33 1.96
N ARG A 145 20.48 25.03 3.23
CA ARG A 145 20.47 23.66 3.75
C ARG A 145 19.28 22.86 3.19
N MET A 146 18.12 23.46 3.10
CA MET A 146 16.94 22.80 2.50
C MET A 146 17.18 22.43 1.04
N LEU A 147 17.77 23.32 0.25
CA LEU A 147 18.05 23.06 -1.17
C LEU A 147 19.06 21.91 -1.39
N THR A 148 19.87 21.55 -0.40
CA THR A 148 20.76 20.38 -0.48
C THR A 148 20.11 19.08 -0.04
N ALA A 149 18.86 19.14 0.47
CA ALA A 149 18.13 17.97 0.94
C ALA A 149 17.76 17.02 -0.22
N GLU A 150 17.90 15.72 0.04
CA GLU A 150 17.65 14.68 -0.98
C GLU A 150 16.21 14.73 -1.53
N CYS A 151 15.23 15.05 -0.68
CA CYS A 151 13.83 15.16 -1.07
C CYS A 151 13.56 16.19 -2.18
N TYR A 152 14.44 17.19 -2.35
CA TYR A 152 14.29 18.22 -3.38
C TYR A 152 15.12 18.01 -4.64
N LYS A 153 16.20 17.21 -4.58
CA LYS A 153 17.15 17.06 -5.70
C LYS A 153 16.48 16.72 -7.03
N GLN A 154 15.65 15.68 -7.05
CA GLN A 154 14.98 15.24 -8.28
C GLN A 154 13.99 16.27 -8.82
N ARG A 155 13.34 17.04 -7.93
CA ARG A 155 12.41 18.09 -8.31
C ARG A 155 13.11 19.34 -8.82
N MET A 156 14.29 19.68 -8.28
CA MET A 156 15.06 20.86 -8.74
C MET A 156 15.43 20.77 -10.21
N GLU A 157 15.73 19.58 -10.73
CA GLU A 157 16.05 19.38 -12.15
C GLU A 157 14.87 19.73 -13.09
N ARG A 158 13.62 19.59 -12.61
CA ARG A 158 12.39 19.83 -13.36
C ARG A 158 11.59 21.07 -12.92
N GLY A 159 12.13 21.80 -11.95
CA GLY A 159 11.51 22.98 -11.37
C GLY A 159 10.71 22.67 -10.09
N LEU A 160 11.33 22.90 -8.93
CA LEU A 160 10.70 22.83 -7.62
C LEU A 160 9.86 24.10 -7.40
N SER A 161 8.56 23.95 -7.16
CA SER A 161 7.69 25.08 -6.85
C SER A 161 7.88 25.55 -5.40
N PHE A 162 7.57 26.83 -5.15
CA PHE A 162 7.56 27.38 -3.78
C PHE A 162 6.58 26.62 -2.87
N LEU A 163 5.47 26.15 -3.43
CA LEU A 163 4.49 25.32 -2.74
C LEU A 163 5.14 24.05 -2.19
N GLU A 164 5.75 23.26 -3.06
CA GLU A 164 6.43 21.99 -2.70
C GLU A 164 7.61 22.23 -1.75
N PHE A 165 8.33 23.34 -1.90
CA PHE A 165 9.46 23.69 -1.04
C PHE A 165 9.04 23.90 0.42
N ASN A 166 7.81 24.34 0.68
CA ASN A 166 7.29 24.52 2.03
C ASN A 166 6.87 23.20 2.69
N TYR A 167 6.77 22.09 1.96
CA TYR A 167 6.30 20.83 2.53
C TYR A 167 7.15 20.36 3.71
N MET A 168 8.47 20.42 3.61
CA MET A 168 9.38 20.08 4.72
C MET A 168 9.10 20.87 5.98
N ILE A 169 8.81 22.18 5.86
CA ILE A 169 8.48 23.05 7.00
C ILE A 169 7.17 22.60 7.64
N MET A 170 6.16 22.29 6.83
CA MET A 170 4.85 21.82 7.32
C MET A 170 4.97 20.46 8.05
N GLN A 171 5.68 19.51 7.50
CA GLN A 171 5.91 18.20 8.15
C GLN A 171 6.74 18.34 9.42
N SER A 172 7.72 19.26 9.45
CA SER A 172 8.49 19.55 10.66
C SER A 172 7.60 20.19 11.74
N TYR A 173 6.69 21.05 11.33
CA TYR A 173 5.72 21.65 12.24
C TYR A 173 4.70 20.64 12.76
N ASP A 174 4.30 19.66 11.96
CA ASP A 174 3.48 18.53 12.40
C ASP A 174 4.14 17.78 13.55
N PHE A 175 5.43 17.42 13.41
CA PHE A 175 6.15 16.75 14.49
C PHE A 175 6.21 17.60 15.77
N TYR A 176 6.50 18.88 15.63
CA TYR A 176 6.52 19.83 16.74
C TYR A 176 5.16 19.92 17.45
N MET A 177 4.06 19.98 16.70
CA MET A 177 2.70 20.01 17.27
C MET A 177 2.34 18.68 17.95
N LEU A 178 2.68 17.56 17.35
CA LEU A 178 2.44 16.23 17.92
C LEU A 178 3.26 16.01 19.20
N TYR A 179 4.50 16.51 19.22
CA TYR A 179 5.35 16.48 20.42
C TYR A 179 4.68 17.23 21.57
N GLN A 180 4.23 18.45 21.33
CA GLN A 180 3.63 19.28 22.37
C GLN A 180 2.25 18.79 22.84
N LYS A 181 1.40 18.34 21.90
CA LYS A 181 0.02 17.97 22.23
C LYS A 181 -0.11 16.54 22.78
N TYR A 182 0.72 15.61 22.31
CA TYR A 182 0.53 14.20 22.56
C TYR A 182 1.78 13.50 23.13
N GLY A 183 2.87 14.24 23.37
CA GLY A 183 4.13 13.66 23.81
C GLY A 183 4.79 12.77 22.76
N CYS A 184 4.52 13.01 21.47
CA CYS A 184 5.08 12.24 20.38
C CYS A 184 6.58 12.47 20.28
N ASN A 185 7.39 11.49 20.68
CA ASN A 185 8.84 11.60 20.75
C ASN A 185 9.58 10.97 19.56
N MET A 186 8.85 10.30 18.65
CA MET A 186 9.44 9.64 17.48
C MET A 186 8.61 9.86 16.22
N GLN A 187 9.31 9.97 15.09
CA GLN A 187 8.72 9.92 13.75
C GLN A 187 9.27 8.72 13.01
N PHE A 188 8.38 7.94 12.38
CA PHE A 188 8.75 6.86 11.48
C PHE A 188 8.17 7.10 10.09
N GLY A 189 8.85 6.59 9.06
CA GLY A 189 8.41 6.74 7.68
C GLY A 189 9.29 5.97 6.71
N GLY A 190 8.98 6.02 5.42
CA GLY A 190 9.83 5.46 4.36
C GLY A 190 11.17 6.18 4.26
N ASP A 191 12.16 5.53 3.67
CA ASP A 191 13.52 6.08 3.58
C ASP A 191 13.59 7.38 2.74
N ASP A 192 12.65 7.59 1.84
CA ASP A 192 12.48 8.82 1.08
C ASP A 192 12.05 10.03 1.95
N GLN A 193 11.63 9.82 3.20
CA GLN A 193 11.19 10.85 4.14
C GLN A 193 12.30 11.38 5.06
N TRP A 194 13.50 10.81 5.01
CA TRP A 194 14.58 11.11 5.95
C TRP A 194 14.85 12.61 6.14
N SER A 195 14.98 13.35 5.04
CA SER A 195 15.25 14.80 5.11
C SER A 195 14.14 15.60 5.80
N ASN A 196 12.87 15.24 5.53
CA ASN A 196 11.72 15.88 6.16
C ASN A 196 11.68 15.59 7.67
N MET A 197 11.98 14.35 8.05
CA MET A 197 11.99 13.90 9.45
C MET A 197 13.07 14.62 10.27
N LEU A 198 14.26 14.79 9.72
CA LEU A 198 15.34 15.56 10.35
C LEU A 198 14.96 17.03 10.57
N GLY A 199 14.17 17.62 9.68
CA GLY A 199 13.63 18.97 9.88
C GLY A 199 12.79 19.08 11.16
N GLY A 200 11.98 18.05 11.44
CA GLY A 200 11.13 17.99 12.64
C GLY A 200 11.94 17.81 13.94
N THR A 201 12.88 16.86 13.96
CA THR A 201 13.75 16.65 15.13
C THR A 201 14.54 17.92 15.47
N GLU A 202 15.08 18.61 14.45
CA GLU A 202 15.84 19.84 14.63
C GLU A 202 14.96 21.01 15.10
N LEU A 203 13.71 21.12 14.60
CA LEU A 203 12.77 22.14 15.04
C LEU A 203 12.43 21.98 16.53
N ILE A 204 12.15 20.74 16.97
CA ILE A 204 11.86 20.43 18.38
C ILE A 204 13.08 20.80 19.25
N ARG A 205 14.28 20.38 18.84
CA ARG A 205 15.50 20.71 19.56
C ARG A 205 15.71 22.22 19.70
N ARG A 206 15.51 22.99 18.64
CA ARG A 206 15.73 24.46 18.65
C ARG A 206 14.69 25.23 19.43
N LYS A 207 13.42 24.82 19.32
CA LYS A 207 12.31 25.56 19.98
C LYS A 207 12.06 25.12 21.42
N LEU A 208 12.25 23.84 21.75
CA LEU A 208 11.90 23.29 23.06
C LEU A 208 13.13 22.88 23.88
N GLY A 209 14.33 22.81 23.29
CA GLY A 209 15.49 22.26 23.97
C GLY A 209 15.34 20.81 24.37
N LYS A 210 14.55 20.05 23.60
CA LYS A 210 14.20 18.65 23.84
C LYS A 210 14.66 17.79 22.68
N ASP A 211 14.90 16.49 22.97
CA ASP A 211 15.23 15.52 21.95
C ASP A 211 13.97 14.84 21.42
N ALA A 212 13.99 14.58 20.12
CA ALA A 212 13.02 13.78 19.41
C ALA A 212 13.76 12.97 18.34
N TYR A 213 13.26 11.80 18.02
CA TYR A 213 14.00 10.81 17.24
C TYR A 213 13.26 10.45 15.96
N ALA A 214 14.04 9.99 14.98
CA ALA A 214 13.50 9.56 13.69
C ALA A 214 14.13 8.24 13.27
N MET A 215 13.30 7.37 12.68
CA MET A 215 13.73 6.12 12.05
C MET A 215 13.01 5.94 10.71
N THR A 216 13.78 5.62 9.66
CA THR A 216 13.21 5.22 8.39
C THR A 216 13.18 3.71 8.24
N ILE A 217 12.18 3.24 7.51
CA ILE A 217 12.07 1.85 7.09
C ILE A 217 12.43 1.70 5.61
N THR A 218 12.99 0.54 5.28
CA THR A 218 13.33 0.18 3.92
C THR A 218 12.09 0.28 3.02
N LEU A 219 12.29 0.70 1.77
CA LEU A 219 11.21 0.72 0.79
C LEU A 219 10.87 -0.70 0.33
N LEU A 220 9.59 -0.96 0.13
CA LEU A 220 9.12 -2.24 -0.41
C LEU A 220 9.40 -2.29 -1.92
N LEU A 221 10.58 -2.79 -2.26
CA LEU A 221 11.04 -2.94 -3.65
C LEU A 221 11.06 -4.42 -4.02
N ASN A 222 10.75 -4.73 -5.29
CA ASN A 222 10.99 -6.06 -5.84
C ASN A 222 12.47 -6.30 -6.15
N SER A 223 12.83 -7.50 -6.60
CA SER A 223 14.20 -7.90 -6.96
C SER A 223 14.82 -7.06 -8.10
N GLU A 224 13.98 -6.39 -8.92
CA GLU A 224 14.41 -5.44 -9.95
C GLU A 224 14.59 -4.00 -9.43
N GLY A 225 14.40 -3.74 -8.14
CA GLY A 225 14.49 -2.41 -7.52
C GLY A 225 13.26 -1.52 -7.77
N LYS A 226 12.17 -2.06 -8.26
CA LYS A 226 10.91 -1.30 -8.49
C LYS A 226 10.01 -1.34 -7.27
N LYS A 227 9.33 -0.22 -6.97
CA LYS A 227 8.35 -0.16 -5.87
C LYS A 227 7.21 -1.17 -6.12
N MET A 228 6.97 -2.05 -5.15
CA MET A 228 5.87 -3.04 -5.19
C MET A 228 4.51 -2.38 -4.98
N GLY A 229 3.44 -3.12 -5.31
CA GLY A 229 2.07 -2.63 -5.17
C GLY A 229 1.56 -1.82 -6.36
N LYS A 230 2.33 -1.75 -7.45
CA LYS A 230 1.89 -1.21 -8.74
C LYS A 230 1.88 -2.32 -9.78
N THR A 231 0.78 -2.43 -10.51
CA THR A 231 0.61 -3.33 -11.65
C THR A 231 0.42 -2.51 -12.92
N GLN A 232 0.35 -3.16 -14.07
CA GLN A 232 -0.01 -2.49 -15.33
C GLN A 232 -1.43 -1.87 -15.28
N SER A 233 -2.29 -2.40 -14.41
CA SER A 233 -3.67 -1.93 -14.20
C SER A 233 -3.80 -0.91 -13.05
N GLY A 234 -2.71 -0.45 -12.45
CA GLY A 234 -2.72 0.54 -11.37
C GLY A 234 -2.20 0.03 -10.02
N ALA A 235 -2.60 0.67 -8.94
CA ALA A 235 -2.21 0.27 -7.59
C ALA A 235 -2.98 -0.97 -7.13
N VAL A 236 -2.35 -1.77 -6.25
CA VAL A 236 -3.02 -2.84 -5.50
C VAL A 236 -3.54 -2.21 -4.21
N TRP A 237 -4.86 -2.09 -4.14
CA TRP A 237 -5.56 -1.38 -3.07
C TRP A 237 -5.87 -2.30 -1.89
N LEU A 238 -6.01 -1.70 -0.69
CA LEU A 238 -6.47 -2.41 0.51
C LEU A 238 -8.01 -2.40 0.62
N ASP A 239 -8.69 -1.58 -0.17
CA ASP A 239 -10.15 -1.59 -0.29
C ASP A 239 -10.62 -2.80 -1.13
N PRO A 240 -11.47 -3.68 -0.59
CA PRO A 240 -11.97 -4.85 -1.33
C PRO A 240 -12.83 -4.49 -2.55
N ASN A 241 -13.39 -3.27 -2.61
CA ASN A 241 -14.16 -2.81 -3.77
C ASN A 241 -13.27 -2.35 -4.94
N LYS A 242 -11.98 -2.08 -4.68
CA LYS A 242 -10.99 -1.65 -5.70
C LYS A 242 -10.05 -2.76 -6.12
N THR A 243 -9.63 -3.59 -5.19
CA THR A 243 -8.89 -4.82 -5.42
C THR A 243 -9.57 -5.90 -4.61
N SER A 244 -10.25 -6.83 -5.26
CA SER A 244 -10.96 -7.90 -4.55
C SER A 244 -10.00 -8.70 -3.66
N PRO A 245 -10.46 -9.31 -2.54
CA PRO A 245 -9.62 -10.17 -1.71
C PRO A 245 -8.94 -11.28 -2.51
N PHE A 246 -9.60 -11.78 -3.55
CA PHE A 246 -9.04 -12.76 -4.46
C PHE A 246 -7.90 -12.19 -5.31
N ASP A 247 -8.06 -11.01 -5.92
CA ASP A 247 -7.01 -10.36 -6.72
C ASP A 247 -5.84 -9.93 -5.83
N PHE A 248 -6.12 -9.50 -4.59
CA PHE A 248 -5.11 -9.20 -3.60
C PHE A 248 -4.29 -10.46 -3.23
N TYR A 249 -4.97 -11.58 -2.98
CA TYR A 249 -4.34 -12.89 -2.76
C TYR A 249 -3.48 -13.30 -3.96
N GLN A 250 -4.02 -13.19 -5.18
CA GLN A 250 -3.31 -13.54 -6.40
C GLN A 250 -2.09 -12.65 -6.66
N TYR A 251 -2.15 -11.38 -6.31
CA TYR A 251 -0.99 -10.50 -6.39
C TYR A 251 0.18 -11.07 -5.59
N TRP A 252 -0.03 -11.45 -4.35
CA TRP A 252 1.00 -12.01 -3.48
C TRP A 252 1.39 -13.44 -3.86
N ARG A 253 0.44 -14.24 -4.31
CA ARG A 253 0.68 -15.60 -4.81
C ARG A 253 1.58 -15.62 -6.06
N ASN A 254 1.62 -14.52 -6.81
CA ASN A 254 2.35 -14.37 -8.06
C ASN A 254 3.61 -13.49 -7.95
N VAL A 255 4.08 -13.17 -6.75
CA VAL A 255 5.39 -12.49 -6.58
C VAL A 255 6.51 -13.37 -7.10
N ASP A 256 7.61 -12.76 -7.53
CA ASP A 256 8.76 -13.50 -8.02
C ASP A 256 9.40 -14.33 -6.88
N ASP A 257 10.00 -15.48 -7.21
CA ASP A 257 10.59 -16.40 -6.24
C ASP A 257 11.62 -15.70 -5.35
N ALA A 258 12.42 -14.81 -5.93
CA ALA A 258 13.43 -14.02 -5.22
C ALA A 258 12.84 -13.04 -4.19
N ASP A 259 11.55 -12.68 -4.30
CA ASP A 259 10.91 -11.69 -3.43
C ASP A 259 10.09 -12.31 -2.29
N VAL A 260 9.79 -13.62 -2.35
CA VAL A 260 8.88 -14.29 -1.41
C VAL A 260 9.34 -14.13 0.04
N ILE A 261 10.55 -14.57 0.34
CA ILE A 261 11.10 -14.57 1.71
C ILE A 261 11.28 -13.13 2.23
N LYS A 262 11.71 -12.22 1.36
CA LYS A 262 11.80 -10.80 1.70
C LYS A 262 10.42 -10.24 2.09
N CYS A 263 9.39 -10.50 1.30
CA CYS A 263 8.03 -10.06 1.61
C CYS A 263 7.51 -10.69 2.92
N MET A 264 7.81 -11.97 3.17
CA MET A 264 7.45 -12.61 4.44
C MET A 264 8.09 -11.91 5.64
N ARG A 265 9.40 -11.63 5.57
CA ARG A 265 10.11 -10.93 6.66
C ARG A 265 9.53 -9.55 6.93
N LEU A 266 9.29 -8.77 5.87
CA LEU A 266 8.87 -7.38 5.97
C LEU A 266 7.40 -7.22 6.39
N LEU A 267 6.50 -8.07 5.87
CA LEU A 267 5.05 -7.81 5.90
C LEU A 267 4.25 -8.77 6.79
N THR A 268 4.74 -9.98 7.08
CA THR A 268 4.00 -10.95 7.89
C THR A 268 4.38 -10.87 9.37
N PHE A 269 3.54 -11.46 10.21
CA PHE A 269 3.78 -11.62 11.66
C PHE A 269 4.22 -13.06 12.01
N LEU A 270 4.59 -13.86 11.01
CA LEU A 270 5.13 -15.20 11.21
C LEU A 270 6.43 -15.14 12.01
N PRO A 271 6.69 -16.14 12.88
CA PRO A 271 7.98 -16.29 13.55
C PRO A 271 9.14 -16.32 12.54
N LEU A 272 10.24 -15.67 12.91
CA LEU A 272 11.42 -15.61 12.00
C LEU A 272 11.99 -17.01 11.74
N GLU A 273 11.94 -17.90 12.71
CA GLU A 273 12.40 -19.28 12.62
C GLU A 273 11.63 -20.06 11.53
N GLU A 274 10.31 -19.83 11.43
CA GLU A 274 9.50 -20.44 10.36
C GLU A 274 9.87 -19.87 8.99
N ILE A 275 10.11 -18.56 8.91
CA ILE A 275 10.53 -17.91 7.66
C ILE A 275 11.93 -18.40 7.25
N ASP A 276 12.84 -18.60 8.20
CA ASP A 276 14.19 -19.11 7.95
C ASP A 276 14.17 -20.56 7.44
N GLU A 277 13.22 -21.38 7.92
CA GLU A 277 13.01 -22.72 7.34
C GLU A 277 12.45 -22.64 5.91
N MET A 278 11.48 -21.77 5.66
CA MET A 278 10.95 -21.55 4.32
C MET A 278 11.99 -20.97 3.35
N ALA A 279 12.98 -20.24 3.86
CA ALA A 279 14.08 -19.70 3.04
C ALA A 279 14.99 -20.79 2.44
N LYS A 280 14.92 -22.02 2.94
CA LYS A 280 15.66 -23.19 2.41
C LYS A 280 14.89 -23.92 1.32
N TRP A 281 13.62 -23.56 1.08
CA TRP A 281 12.77 -24.23 0.11
C TRP A 281 13.11 -23.80 -1.31
N GLU A 282 13.08 -24.76 -2.24
CA GLU A 282 13.39 -24.55 -3.64
C GLU A 282 12.29 -25.16 -4.55
N GLY A 283 12.25 -24.73 -5.79
CA GLY A 283 11.38 -25.29 -6.82
C GLY A 283 9.89 -25.27 -6.43
N SER A 284 9.25 -26.42 -6.38
CA SER A 284 7.81 -26.52 -6.08
C SER A 284 7.45 -26.15 -4.64
N GLU A 285 8.39 -26.22 -3.69
CA GLU A 285 8.14 -25.84 -2.30
C GLU A 285 7.97 -24.32 -2.15
N LEU A 286 8.66 -23.50 -2.97
CA LEU A 286 8.44 -22.06 -3.02
C LEU A 286 6.99 -21.69 -3.35
N ASN A 287 6.27 -22.54 -4.08
CA ASN A 287 4.85 -22.33 -4.31
C ASN A 287 4.02 -22.41 -3.02
N LYS A 288 4.41 -23.28 -2.07
CA LYS A 288 3.79 -23.35 -0.74
C LYS A 288 4.09 -22.08 0.06
N ALA A 289 5.34 -21.59 0.00
CA ALA A 289 5.72 -20.34 0.64
C ALA A 289 4.92 -19.16 0.09
N LYS A 290 4.70 -19.08 -1.23
CA LYS A 290 3.83 -18.07 -1.86
C LYS A 290 2.38 -18.19 -1.42
N GLU A 291 1.85 -19.38 -1.22
CA GLU A 291 0.50 -19.58 -0.68
C GLU A 291 0.39 -19.08 0.76
N ILE A 292 1.37 -19.38 1.60
CA ILE A 292 1.42 -18.92 2.99
C ILE A 292 1.50 -17.38 3.01
N LEU A 293 2.40 -16.77 2.22
CA LEU A 293 2.51 -15.31 2.10
C LEU A 293 1.18 -14.69 1.70
N ALA A 294 0.56 -15.18 0.62
CA ALA A 294 -0.70 -14.65 0.11
C ALA A 294 -1.83 -14.79 1.13
N TYR A 295 -1.93 -15.94 1.81
CA TYR A 295 -2.91 -16.17 2.85
C TYR A 295 -2.73 -15.19 4.02
N GLN A 296 -1.53 -15.12 4.59
CA GLN A 296 -1.22 -14.25 5.73
C GLN A 296 -1.51 -12.78 5.46
N LEU A 297 -1.15 -12.28 4.27
CA LEU A 297 -1.39 -10.89 3.92
C LEU A 297 -2.85 -10.59 3.61
N THR A 298 -3.55 -11.55 2.99
CA THR A 298 -4.99 -11.40 2.73
C THR A 298 -5.80 -11.47 4.02
N GLU A 299 -5.44 -12.38 4.94
CA GLU A 299 -6.04 -12.45 6.27
C GLU A 299 -5.85 -11.15 7.06
N LEU A 300 -4.65 -10.58 7.03
CA LEU A 300 -4.34 -9.34 7.74
C LEU A 300 -5.15 -8.14 7.22
N VAL A 301 -5.43 -8.08 5.91
CA VAL A 301 -6.14 -6.96 5.27
C VAL A 301 -7.66 -7.17 5.22
N HIS A 302 -8.10 -8.37 4.88
CA HIS A 302 -9.50 -8.68 4.56
C HIS A 302 -10.18 -9.60 5.56
N GLY A 303 -9.41 -10.20 6.49
CA GLY A 303 -9.89 -11.15 7.48
C GLY A 303 -9.80 -12.60 7.02
N GLU A 304 -9.91 -13.52 7.99
CA GLU A 304 -9.69 -14.96 7.81
C GLU A 304 -10.66 -15.59 6.80
N GLU A 305 -11.94 -15.21 6.86
CA GLU A 305 -12.97 -15.74 5.96
C GLU A 305 -12.68 -15.46 4.49
N GLU A 306 -12.35 -14.21 4.17
CA GLU A 306 -12.00 -13.79 2.81
C GLU A 306 -10.66 -14.40 2.34
N ALA A 307 -9.70 -14.58 3.25
CA ALA A 307 -8.44 -15.25 2.93
C ALA A 307 -8.64 -16.73 2.56
N LYS A 308 -9.51 -17.44 3.30
CA LYS A 308 -9.89 -18.83 3.00
C LYS A 308 -10.58 -18.94 1.64
N LYS A 309 -11.60 -18.11 1.39
CA LYS A 309 -12.29 -18.06 0.10
C LYS A 309 -11.33 -17.80 -1.06
N ALA A 310 -10.42 -16.84 -0.89
CA ALA A 310 -9.43 -16.50 -1.91
C ALA A 310 -8.46 -17.68 -2.17
N GLN A 311 -8.01 -18.37 -1.12
CA GLN A 311 -7.14 -19.53 -1.24
C GLN A 311 -7.83 -20.70 -1.92
N GLU A 312 -9.06 -21.02 -1.53
CA GLU A 312 -9.86 -22.09 -2.12
C GLU A 312 -10.12 -21.82 -3.61
N GLY A 313 -10.55 -20.59 -3.95
CA GLY A 313 -10.71 -20.16 -5.33
C GLY A 313 -9.42 -20.26 -6.15
N ALA A 314 -8.27 -19.89 -5.55
CA ALA A 314 -6.97 -20.00 -6.21
C ALA A 314 -6.57 -21.47 -6.46
N ARG A 315 -6.83 -22.38 -5.51
CA ARG A 315 -6.56 -23.82 -5.66
C ARG A 315 -7.48 -24.47 -6.70
N ALA A 316 -8.75 -24.09 -6.71
CA ALA A 316 -9.73 -24.59 -7.68
C ALA A 316 -9.32 -24.31 -9.13
N LEU A 317 -8.67 -23.17 -9.39
CA LEU A 317 -8.13 -22.83 -10.72
C LEU A 317 -7.12 -23.84 -11.28
N PHE A 318 -6.40 -24.54 -10.40
CA PHE A 318 -5.36 -25.48 -10.81
C PHE A 318 -5.85 -26.93 -10.80
N SER A 319 -6.94 -27.22 -10.06
CA SER A 319 -7.47 -28.57 -9.89
C SER A 319 -8.73 -28.85 -10.72
N GLY A 320 -9.32 -27.85 -11.40
CA GLY A 320 -10.59 -27.97 -12.11
C GLY A 320 -11.78 -28.21 -11.18
N ALA A 321 -11.61 -27.94 -9.88
CA ALA A 321 -12.65 -28.07 -8.86
C ALA A 321 -13.38 -26.72 -8.64
N ASP A 322 -14.41 -26.72 -7.83
CA ASP A 322 -15.35 -25.65 -7.46
C ASP A 322 -14.87 -24.20 -7.72
N THR A 323 -15.52 -23.51 -8.66
CA THR A 323 -15.23 -22.11 -9.05
C THR A 323 -16.11 -21.08 -8.34
N SER A 324 -16.87 -21.47 -7.30
CA SER A 324 -17.86 -20.64 -6.62
C SER A 324 -17.29 -19.39 -5.95
N HIS A 325 -16.00 -19.41 -5.59
CA HIS A 325 -15.31 -18.31 -4.90
C HIS A 325 -14.45 -17.43 -5.82
N MET A 326 -14.54 -17.58 -7.14
CA MET A 326 -13.83 -16.73 -8.10
C MET A 326 -14.50 -15.36 -8.28
N PRO A 327 -13.71 -14.31 -8.56
CA PRO A 327 -14.28 -13.03 -9.00
C PRO A 327 -15.18 -13.29 -10.21
N THR A 328 -16.46 -12.95 -10.07
CA THR A 328 -17.49 -13.24 -11.08
C THR A 328 -17.90 -11.95 -11.79
N THR A 329 -18.07 -12.02 -13.11
CA THR A 329 -18.73 -11.00 -13.91
C THR A 329 -20.07 -11.56 -14.35
N GLU A 330 -21.14 -10.86 -14.01
CA GLU A 330 -22.49 -11.21 -14.43
C GLU A 330 -22.82 -10.52 -15.75
N LEU A 331 -23.25 -11.29 -16.73
CA LEU A 331 -23.78 -10.79 -18.00
C LEU A 331 -25.30 -10.67 -17.92
N SER A 332 -25.85 -9.67 -18.59
CA SER A 332 -27.30 -9.49 -18.79
C SER A 332 -27.70 -9.93 -20.19
N GLU A 333 -29.02 -10.08 -20.41
CA GLU A 333 -29.60 -10.39 -21.73
C GLU A 333 -29.14 -9.40 -22.83
N GLU A 334 -28.93 -8.13 -22.47
CA GLU A 334 -28.51 -7.06 -23.39
C GLU A 334 -27.05 -7.20 -23.88
N ASP A 335 -26.29 -8.10 -23.25
CA ASP A 335 -24.88 -8.33 -23.60
C ASP A 335 -24.72 -9.28 -24.78
N PHE A 336 -25.80 -9.96 -25.13
CA PHE A 336 -25.85 -10.90 -26.24
C PHE A 336 -26.49 -10.28 -27.50
N ASP A 337 -26.02 -10.73 -28.63
CA ASP A 337 -26.64 -10.37 -29.90
C ASP A 337 -28.00 -11.07 -30.10
N LYS A 338 -28.65 -10.80 -31.24
CA LYS A 338 -29.97 -11.39 -31.59
C LYS A 338 -29.96 -12.93 -31.75
N GLU A 339 -28.77 -13.51 -31.90
CA GLU A 339 -28.53 -14.95 -32.01
C GLU A 339 -28.16 -15.57 -30.66
N GLY A 340 -28.12 -14.80 -29.58
CA GLY A 340 -27.71 -15.23 -28.24
C GLY A 340 -26.20 -15.46 -28.11
N LYS A 341 -25.39 -14.69 -28.85
CA LYS A 341 -23.92 -14.81 -28.83
C LYS A 341 -23.27 -13.55 -28.35
N ILE A 342 -22.11 -13.69 -27.73
CA ILE A 342 -21.21 -12.58 -27.35
C ILE A 342 -19.83 -12.80 -27.95
N ASP A 343 -19.24 -11.76 -28.59
CA ASP A 343 -17.89 -11.87 -29.10
C ASP A 343 -16.84 -11.88 -27.98
N LEU A 344 -15.79 -12.68 -28.15
CA LEU A 344 -14.76 -12.91 -27.14
C LEU A 344 -14.03 -11.59 -26.72
N ILE A 345 -13.90 -10.63 -27.64
CA ILE A 345 -13.25 -9.34 -27.32
C ILE A 345 -14.15 -8.52 -26.41
N THR A 346 -15.45 -8.48 -26.65
CA THR A 346 -16.45 -7.82 -25.79
C THR A 346 -16.45 -8.48 -24.42
N LEU A 347 -16.44 -9.81 -24.38
CA LEU A 347 -16.40 -10.58 -23.15
C LEU A 347 -15.16 -10.24 -22.30
N LEU A 348 -13.97 -10.17 -22.92
CA LEU A 348 -12.72 -9.77 -22.23
C LEU A 348 -12.77 -8.36 -21.67
N VAL A 349 -13.40 -7.41 -22.38
CA VAL A 349 -13.54 -6.02 -21.91
C VAL A 349 -14.52 -5.94 -20.75
N LYS A 350 -15.69 -6.61 -20.86
CA LYS A 350 -16.70 -6.63 -19.79
C LYS A 350 -16.19 -7.33 -18.53
N ALA A 351 -15.41 -8.38 -18.70
CA ALA A 351 -14.73 -9.07 -17.60
C ALA A 351 -13.57 -8.25 -17.01
N GLU A 352 -13.28 -7.05 -17.54
CA GLU A 352 -12.15 -6.20 -17.14
C GLU A 352 -10.78 -6.89 -17.22
N LEU A 353 -10.69 -7.96 -18.01
CA LEU A 353 -9.43 -8.65 -18.25
C LEU A 353 -8.52 -7.88 -19.21
N VAL A 354 -9.10 -6.99 -20.02
CA VAL A 354 -8.39 -6.05 -20.90
C VAL A 354 -9.03 -4.67 -20.81
N PRO A 355 -8.25 -3.58 -20.91
CA PRO A 355 -8.78 -2.22 -20.81
C PRO A 355 -9.46 -1.73 -22.09
N SER A 356 -9.26 -2.43 -23.22
CA SER A 356 -9.81 -2.02 -24.51
C SER A 356 -9.96 -3.19 -25.48
N ARG A 357 -10.84 -3.00 -26.49
CA ARG A 357 -11.02 -3.97 -27.59
C ARG A 357 -9.71 -4.23 -28.36
N SER A 358 -8.86 -3.20 -28.53
CA SER A 358 -7.57 -3.35 -29.22
C SER A 358 -6.60 -4.27 -28.45
N GLU A 359 -6.56 -4.15 -27.12
CA GLU A 359 -5.78 -5.05 -26.27
C GLU A 359 -6.37 -6.47 -26.23
N GLY A 360 -7.69 -6.60 -26.22
CA GLY A 360 -8.37 -7.90 -26.31
C GLY A 360 -7.99 -8.64 -27.60
N ARG A 361 -8.05 -7.97 -28.74
CA ARG A 361 -7.64 -8.53 -30.04
C ARG A 361 -6.18 -9.00 -30.01
N ARG A 362 -5.28 -8.18 -29.50
CA ARG A 362 -3.85 -8.53 -29.38
C ARG A 362 -3.64 -9.72 -28.48
N ALA A 363 -4.33 -9.78 -27.33
CA ALA A 363 -4.22 -10.89 -26.37
C ALA A 363 -4.67 -12.22 -26.99
N ILE A 364 -5.74 -12.23 -27.76
CA ILE A 364 -6.25 -13.41 -28.47
C ILE A 364 -5.24 -13.86 -29.52
N GLN A 365 -4.77 -12.95 -30.39
CA GLN A 365 -3.80 -13.27 -31.46
C GLN A 365 -2.48 -13.83 -30.92
N GLN A 366 -2.06 -13.41 -29.72
CA GLN A 366 -0.88 -13.92 -29.05
C GLN A 366 -1.11 -15.27 -28.33
N GLY A 367 -2.31 -15.85 -28.43
CA GLY A 367 -2.66 -17.11 -27.74
C GLY A 367 -2.68 -16.97 -26.20
N GLY A 368 -2.88 -15.73 -25.72
CA GLY A 368 -2.91 -15.42 -24.29
C GLY A 368 -4.31 -15.54 -23.66
N VAL A 369 -5.32 -16.00 -24.38
CA VAL A 369 -6.70 -16.13 -23.90
C VAL A 369 -7.13 -17.59 -23.92
N SER A 370 -7.85 -18.01 -22.85
CA SER A 370 -8.50 -19.34 -22.80
C SER A 370 -9.85 -19.26 -22.08
N ILE A 371 -10.75 -20.15 -22.47
CA ILE A 371 -12.01 -20.43 -21.78
C ILE A 371 -11.92 -21.87 -21.27
N ASP A 372 -12.18 -22.08 -19.99
CA ASP A 372 -12.14 -23.38 -19.30
C ASP A 372 -10.86 -24.19 -19.59
N GLY A 373 -9.74 -23.48 -19.78
CA GLY A 373 -8.43 -24.06 -20.10
C GLY A 373 -8.14 -24.23 -21.58
N GLU A 374 -9.14 -24.14 -22.46
CA GLU A 374 -8.96 -24.21 -23.91
C GLU A 374 -8.48 -22.89 -24.47
N LYS A 375 -7.33 -22.88 -25.16
CA LYS A 375 -6.74 -21.68 -25.77
C LYS A 375 -7.52 -21.24 -27.00
N LEU A 376 -7.83 -19.96 -27.07
CA LEU A 376 -8.52 -19.33 -28.17
C LEU A 376 -7.59 -18.35 -28.88
N THR A 377 -7.46 -18.49 -30.20
CA THR A 377 -6.63 -17.61 -31.05
C THR A 377 -7.42 -16.89 -32.14
N ASP A 378 -8.68 -17.28 -32.32
CA ASP A 378 -9.58 -16.64 -33.29
C ASP A 378 -10.19 -15.38 -32.68
N ILE A 379 -9.90 -14.23 -33.27
CA ILE A 379 -10.44 -12.91 -32.87
C ILE A 379 -11.94 -12.74 -33.17
N TYR A 380 -12.51 -13.61 -34.00
CA TYR A 380 -13.94 -13.62 -34.34
C TYR A 380 -14.71 -14.68 -33.53
N HIS A 381 -14.04 -15.34 -32.59
CA HIS A 381 -14.69 -16.34 -31.75
C HIS A 381 -15.85 -15.72 -30.96
N THR A 382 -16.99 -16.41 -30.98
CA THR A 382 -18.18 -16.03 -30.21
C THR A 382 -18.54 -17.14 -29.23
N VAL A 383 -19.05 -16.76 -28.08
CA VAL A 383 -19.53 -17.68 -27.04
C VAL A 383 -21.05 -17.62 -27.00
N GLU A 384 -21.66 -18.78 -27.07
CA GLU A 384 -23.14 -18.91 -27.01
C GLU A 384 -23.62 -18.77 -25.56
N LYS A 385 -24.80 -18.20 -25.38
CA LYS A 385 -25.40 -17.98 -24.06
C LYS A 385 -25.50 -19.28 -23.23
N ASP A 386 -25.78 -20.40 -23.89
CA ASP A 386 -25.90 -21.70 -23.22
C ASP A 386 -24.56 -22.16 -22.58
N ALA A 387 -23.41 -21.68 -23.06
CA ALA A 387 -22.11 -21.98 -22.46
C ALA A 387 -21.97 -21.43 -21.03
N PHE A 388 -22.74 -20.41 -20.67
CA PHE A 388 -22.75 -19.81 -19.35
C PHE A 388 -23.74 -20.45 -18.37
N ALA A 389 -24.46 -21.50 -18.80
CA ALA A 389 -25.44 -22.20 -17.96
C ALA A 389 -24.72 -22.95 -16.80
N GLY A 390 -25.42 -23.10 -15.69
CA GLY A 390 -24.89 -23.79 -14.51
C GLY A 390 -23.82 -22.96 -13.79
N ASP A 391 -22.61 -23.46 -13.69
CA ASP A 391 -21.50 -22.78 -12.98
C ASP A 391 -20.85 -21.64 -13.77
N GLY A 392 -21.31 -21.36 -15.01
CA GLY A 392 -20.68 -20.39 -15.89
C GLY A 392 -19.35 -20.89 -16.49
N ILE A 393 -18.58 -19.99 -17.11
CA ILE A 393 -17.28 -20.31 -17.71
C ILE A 393 -16.14 -19.55 -16.99
N VAL A 394 -14.93 -20.10 -17.04
CA VAL A 394 -13.71 -19.45 -16.55
C VAL A 394 -12.94 -18.85 -17.71
N LEU A 395 -12.99 -17.52 -17.83
CA LEU A 395 -12.25 -16.76 -18.84
C LEU A 395 -10.88 -16.35 -18.27
N LYS A 396 -9.80 -16.66 -19.01
CA LYS A 396 -8.43 -16.40 -18.57
C LYS A 396 -7.65 -15.57 -19.59
N ARG A 397 -6.86 -14.59 -19.11
CA ARG A 397 -5.87 -13.85 -19.90
C ARG A 397 -4.46 -14.02 -19.31
N GLY A 398 -3.57 -14.62 -20.11
CA GLY A 398 -2.21 -14.94 -19.68
C GLY A 398 -2.17 -15.94 -18.52
N LYS A 399 -1.11 -15.87 -17.70
CA LYS A 399 -0.94 -16.79 -16.57
C LYS A 399 -1.60 -16.30 -15.27
N LYS A 400 -1.98 -15.01 -15.18
CA LYS A 400 -2.25 -14.33 -13.91
C LYS A 400 -3.64 -13.70 -13.78
N LYS A 401 -4.42 -13.56 -14.88
CA LYS A 401 -5.73 -12.89 -14.85
C LYS A 401 -6.81 -13.86 -15.32
N PHE A 402 -7.87 -14.01 -14.52
CA PHE A 402 -9.05 -14.84 -14.83
C PHE A 402 -10.27 -14.33 -14.09
N LYS A 403 -11.44 -14.59 -14.65
CA LYS A 403 -12.74 -14.33 -14.05
C LYS A 403 -13.73 -15.41 -14.42
N LYS A 404 -14.62 -15.73 -13.50
CA LYS A 404 -15.82 -16.50 -13.76
C LYS A 404 -16.85 -15.61 -14.42
N ILE A 405 -17.49 -16.10 -15.48
CA ILE A 405 -18.53 -15.37 -16.19
C ILE A 405 -19.82 -16.18 -16.08
N CYS A 406 -20.86 -15.54 -15.57
CA CYS A 406 -22.21 -16.13 -15.45
C CYS A 406 -23.23 -15.21 -16.14
N VAL A 407 -24.37 -15.75 -16.48
CA VAL A 407 -25.54 -14.98 -16.95
C VAL A 407 -26.54 -14.86 -15.80
N LYS A 408 -27.08 -13.68 -15.64
CA LYS A 408 -28.09 -13.38 -14.61
C LYS A 408 -29.46 -13.83 -15.02
#